data_05927d5ae71c96d3858d9daa86678f17
#
_entry.id   05927d5ae71c96d3858d9daa86678f17
#
_cell.length_a   1.000
_cell.length_b   1.000
_cell.length_c   1.000
_cell.angle_alpha   90.00
_cell.angle_beta   90.00
_cell.angle_gamma   90.00
#
_symmetry.space_group_name_H-M   'P 1'
#
loop_
_entity.id
_entity.type
_entity.pdbx_description
1 polymer ?
#
loop_
_entity_poly.entity_id
_entity_poly.type
_entity_poly.pdbx_seq_one_letter_code
_entity_poly.pdbx_strand_id
1 'polypeptide(L)'
;MLHIIDCMQKHWETRVILFTAQLATIWLIIGLILKYININLIRDISFGFFLIGLPNFPTLFITILMVLLTSGMLRGHRGALLFYLLGFQVPDLLSGILFFVLGLFNDPEITGDNAKYTIIAFAVSTLFSLFYLVCGYRALKDFPARVVGSWVRALSTLIVGLIISFVVMWGVLVLQEHQDSSIAAAWSFFTAIGLSPSEPPFPTELHSPHFIRVIGGILSSVALFAAIAILFGSRRHDAATAEEQLLTRKLLLNPPSPDSLAYFSTRYDRSLITSPDEKAAVSFRVVDGVCLAAGDPLGDPESWPAAVENWREHSRKNGWVLGAASVSEAGAKAYAAAGMSVITLGDEAVVDAENFHLKNMPEVRKEIAGPRKAGYTVRVQRQSQIPAEELQHLSQLAEAWRRGDERGFTMRLAASAIPVTRVLS
;
A
#
# COMPACT_ATOMS: atom_id res chain seq x y z
N MET A 1 -8.26 13.30 0.00
CA MET A 1 -9.72 13.53 -0.03
C MET A 1 -10.52 12.24 -0.31
N LEU A 2 -10.15 11.42 -1.30
CA LEU A 2 -10.80 10.12 -1.58
C LEU A 2 -10.82 9.15 -0.38
N HIS A 3 -9.78 9.09 0.43
CA HIS A 3 -9.75 8.26 1.65
C HIS A 3 -10.75 8.67 2.73
N ILE A 4 -11.16 9.94 2.79
CA ILE A 4 -12.13 10.43 3.79
C ILE A 4 -13.54 10.00 3.40
N ILE A 5 -13.87 10.02 2.11
CA ILE A 5 -15.20 9.64 1.60
C ILE A 5 -15.44 8.14 1.76
N ASP A 6 -14.44 7.31 1.45
CA ASP A 6 -14.51 5.85 1.63
C ASP A 6 -14.63 5.46 3.12
N CYS A 7 -14.04 6.25 4.01
CA CYS A 7 -14.17 6.08 5.46
C CYS A 7 -15.59 6.41 5.97
N MET A 8 -16.32 7.31 5.32
CA MET A 8 -17.68 7.69 5.73
C MET A 8 -18.75 6.60 5.45
N GLN A 9 -18.49 5.70 4.50
CA GLN A 9 -19.38 4.56 4.19
C GLN A 9 -19.11 3.31 5.04
N LYS A 10 -18.00 3.24 5.79
CA LYS A 10 -17.64 2.11 6.64
C LYS A 10 -18.51 2.05 7.90
N HIS A 11 -18.73 0.84 8.41
CA HIS A 11 -19.41 0.62 9.68
C HIS A 11 -18.73 1.39 10.84
N TRP A 12 -19.48 1.79 11.83
CA TRP A 12 -18.95 2.60 12.94
C TRP A 12 -17.79 1.90 13.69
N GLU A 13 -17.84 0.57 13.82
CA GLU A 13 -16.79 -0.25 14.43
C GLU A 13 -15.44 -0.07 13.70
N THR A 14 -15.50 -0.07 12.37
CA THR A 14 -14.31 0.14 11.54
C THR A 14 -13.75 1.55 11.72
N ARG A 15 -14.62 2.56 11.84
CA ARG A 15 -14.19 3.94 12.11
C ARG A 15 -13.50 4.06 13.46
N VAL A 16 -14.02 3.41 14.49
CA VAL A 16 -13.40 3.39 15.83
C VAL A 16 -12.01 2.78 15.77
N ILE A 17 -11.86 1.60 15.16
CA ILE A 17 -10.57 0.91 15.05
C ILE A 17 -9.55 1.75 14.27
N LEU A 18 -9.95 2.33 13.13
CA LEU A 18 -9.05 3.17 12.33
C LEU A 18 -8.66 4.45 13.07
N PHE A 19 -9.62 5.11 13.71
CA PHE A 19 -9.36 6.33 14.48
C PHE A 19 -8.42 6.08 15.65
N THR A 20 -8.65 5.03 16.43
CA THR A 20 -7.80 4.70 17.59
C THR A 20 -6.41 4.25 17.16
N ALA A 21 -6.27 3.51 16.06
CA ALA A 21 -4.97 3.14 15.50
C ALA A 21 -4.19 4.38 15.00
N GLN A 22 -4.87 5.32 14.33
CA GLN A 22 -4.26 6.59 13.91
C GLN A 22 -3.83 7.44 15.12
N LEU A 23 -4.69 7.56 16.13
CA LEU A 23 -4.40 8.29 17.36
C LEU A 23 -3.17 7.70 18.07
N ALA A 24 -3.11 6.38 18.24
CA ALA A 24 -1.97 5.69 18.82
C ALA A 24 -0.69 5.91 18.00
N THR A 25 -0.79 5.83 16.67
CA THR A 25 0.35 6.07 15.78
C THR A 25 0.90 7.49 15.92
N ILE A 26 0.02 8.49 15.92
CA ILE A 26 0.41 9.90 16.12
C ILE A 26 1.07 10.09 17.47
N TRP A 27 0.48 9.52 18.53
CA TRP A 27 1.07 9.57 19.87
C TRP A 27 2.47 8.94 19.91
N LEU A 28 2.66 7.76 19.34
CA LEU A 28 3.96 7.08 19.32
C LEU A 28 5.03 7.88 18.59
N ILE A 29 4.67 8.54 17.48
CA ILE A 29 5.59 9.44 16.74
C ILE A 29 5.97 10.64 17.61
N ILE A 30 4.99 11.33 18.19
CA ILE A 30 5.22 12.47 19.07
C ILE A 30 6.03 12.04 20.29
N GLY A 31 5.65 10.94 20.94
CA GLY A 31 6.30 10.41 22.13
C GLY A 31 7.75 10.01 21.86
N LEU A 32 8.06 9.46 20.69
CA LEU A 32 9.42 9.13 20.29
C LEU A 32 10.33 10.37 20.23
N ILE A 33 9.79 11.51 19.80
CA ILE A 33 10.51 12.79 19.73
C ILE A 33 10.62 13.42 21.12
N LEU A 34 9.50 13.52 21.82
CA LEU A 34 9.41 14.24 23.10
C LEU A 34 10.13 13.55 24.26
N LYS A 35 10.35 12.23 24.21
CA LYS A 35 11.03 11.52 25.30
C LYS A 35 12.45 12.04 25.59
N TYR A 36 13.07 12.72 24.62
CA TYR A 36 14.36 13.37 24.79
C TYR A 36 14.25 14.76 25.43
N ILE A 37 13.03 15.34 25.48
CA ILE A 37 12.77 16.69 26.00
C ILE A 37 12.22 16.60 27.42
N ASN A 38 11.20 15.79 27.68
CA ASN A 38 10.56 15.64 28.98
C ASN A 38 9.97 14.25 29.20
N ILE A 39 10.72 13.41 29.92
CA ILE A 39 10.33 12.02 30.16
C ILE A 39 9.09 11.89 31.08
N ASN A 40 8.89 12.81 32.02
CA ASN A 40 7.76 12.74 32.94
C ASN A 40 6.44 13.01 32.21
N LEU A 41 6.40 14.01 31.34
CA LEU A 41 5.22 14.29 30.52
C LEU A 41 4.83 13.08 29.66
N ILE A 42 5.83 12.39 29.11
CA ILE A 42 5.59 11.20 28.28
C ILE A 42 5.04 10.06 29.10
N ARG A 43 5.57 9.83 30.29
CA ARG A 43 5.07 8.80 31.20
C ARG A 43 3.59 9.02 31.52
N ASP A 44 3.21 10.26 31.85
CA ASP A 44 1.84 10.59 32.23
C ASP A 44 0.86 10.42 31.05
N ILE A 45 1.24 10.86 29.85
CA ILE A 45 0.42 10.69 28.66
C ILE A 45 0.37 9.21 28.23
N SER A 46 1.50 8.50 28.28
CA SER A 46 1.54 7.05 27.99
C SER A 46 0.64 6.25 28.93
N PHE A 47 0.56 6.65 30.20
CA PHE A 47 -0.39 6.07 31.14
C PHE A 47 -1.83 6.29 30.70
N GLY A 48 -2.16 7.48 30.18
CA GLY A 48 -3.46 7.75 29.61
C GLY A 48 -3.81 6.84 28.42
N PHE A 49 -2.83 6.58 27.53
CA PHE A 49 -3.01 5.62 26.42
C PHE A 49 -3.15 4.17 26.91
N PHE A 50 -2.42 3.79 27.95
CA PHE A 50 -2.59 2.49 28.62
C PHE A 50 -4.02 2.32 29.15
N LEU A 51 -4.57 3.33 29.85
CA LEU A 51 -5.93 3.29 30.38
C LEU A 51 -6.99 2.99 29.33
N ILE A 52 -6.81 3.49 28.12
CA ILE A 52 -7.74 3.24 27.01
C ILE A 52 -7.33 2.06 26.12
N GLY A 53 -6.43 1.18 26.58
CA GLY A 53 -6.03 -0.04 25.90
C GLY A 53 -5.32 0.20 24.56
N LEU A 54 -4.61 1.32 24.40
CA LEU A 54 -3.85 1.62 23.20
C LEU A 54 -2.34 1.45 23.39
N PRO A 55 -1.59 1.13 22.32
CA PRO A 55 -0.14 1.06 22.38
C PRO A 55 0.48 2.34 22.94
N ASN A 56 1.24 2.21 24.01
CA ASN A 56 1.71 3.32 24.84
C ASN A 56 3.23 3.44 24.97
N PHE A 57 4.00 2.51 24.38
CA PHE A 57 5.47 2.50 24.46
C PHE A 57 6.10 3.15 23.22
N PRO A 58 6.57 4.42 23.27
CA PRO A 58 7.16 5.12 22.13
C PRO A 58 8.61 4.65 21.90
N THR A 59 8.78 3.41 21.41
CA THR A 59 10.04 2.87 20.89
C THR A 59 10.05 2.96 19.36
N LEU A 60 11.25 3.01 18.77
CA LEU A 60 11.36 3.09 17.30
C LEU A 60 10.68 1.90 16.62
N PHE A 61 10.87 0.69 17.16
CA PHE A 61 10.26 -0.53 16.65
C PHE A 61 8.72 -0.48 16.67
N ILE A 62 8.13 -0.17 17.83
CA ILE A 62 6.66 -0.10 17.99
C ILE A 62 6.07 1.03 17.12
N THR A 63 6.76 2.17 17.03
CA THR A 63 6.31 3.30 16.20
C THR A 63 6.28 2.92 14.73
N ILE A 64 7.33 2.32 14.19
CA ILE A 64 7.37 1.86 12.79
C ILE A 64 6.31 0.78 12.55
N LEU A 65 6.19 -0.20 13.46
CA LEU A 65 5.16 -1.23 13.37
C LEU A 65 3.76 -0.60 13.28
N MET A 66 3.43 0.35 14.15
CA MET A 66 2.13 1.00 14.15
C MET A 66 1.87 1.85 12.90
N VAL A 67 2.88 2.57 12.38
CA VAL A 67 2.77 3.30 11.10
C VAL A 67 2.42 2.34 9.97
N LEU A 68 3.10 1.21 9.88
CA LEU A 68 2.89 0.22 8.82
C LEU A 68 1.54 -0.49 8.96
N LEU A 69 1.15 -0.88 10.18
CA LEU A 69 -0.16 -1.50 10.44
C LEU A 69 -1.31 -0.54 10.14
N THR A 70 -1.21 0.69 10.60
CA THR A 70 -2.24 1.73 10.33
C THR A 70 -2.34 2.02 8.84
N SER A 71 -1.21 2.15 8.12
CA SER A 71 -1.21 2.28 6.66
C SER A 71 -1.85 1.07 5.96
N GLY A 72 -1.55 -0.13 6.41
CA GLY A 72 -2.16 -1.37 5.89
C GLY A 72 -3.67 -1.43 6.16
N MET A 73 -4.12 -1.05 7.35
CA MET A 73 -5.54 -0.99 7.69
C MET A 73 -6.29 0.07 6.87
N LEU A 74 -5.70 1.23 6.62
CA LEU A 74 -6.28 2.26 5.76
C LEU A 74 -6.48 1.75 4.32
N ARG A 75 -5.59 0.89 3.84
CA ARG A 75 -5.71 0.22 2.53
C ARG A 75 -6.64 -1.00 2.55
N GLY A 76 -7.28 -1.31 3.67
CA GLY A 76 -8.20 -2.43 3.82
C GLY A 76 -7.55 -3.80 3.95
N HIS A 77 -6.27 -3.89 4.32
CA HIS A 77 -5.59 -5.17 4.53
C HIS A 77 -6.05 -5.87 5.81
N ARG A 78 -6.72 -7.01 5.66
CA ARG A 78 -7.19 -7.84 6.78
C ARG A 78 -6.06 -8.31 7.69
N GLY A 79 -4.89 -8.63 7.11
CA GLY A 79 -3.71 -9.05 7.87
C GLY A 79 -3.21 -7.96 8.81
N ALA A 80 -3.25 -6.69 8.41
CA ALA A 80 -2.85 -5.57 9.26
C ALA A 80 -3.78 -5.41 10.48
N LEU A 81 -5.10 -5.53 10.27
CA LEU A 81 -6.08 -5.51 11.36
C LEU A 81 -5.86 -6.68 12.33
N LEU A 82 -5.72 -7.91 11.81
CA LEU A 82 -5.48 -9.08 12.65
C LEU A 82 -4.19 -8.95 13.46
N PHE A 83 -3.13 -8.44 12.85
CA PHE A 83 -1.86 -8.23 13.54
C PHE A 83 -1.97 -7.15 14.63
N TYR A 84 -2.73 -6.09 14.38
CA TYR A 84 -3.02 -5.07 15.40
C TYR A 84 -3.78 -5.66 16.59
N LEU A 85 -4.83 -6.45 16.33
CA LEU A 85 -5.62 -7.07 17.39
C LEU A 85 -4.82 -8.12 18.19
N LEU A 86 -4.14 -9.03 17.49
CA LEU A 86 -3.38 -10.11 18.13
C LEU A 86 -2.08 -9.61 18.79
N GLY A 87 -1.43 -8.59 18.23
CA GLY A 87 -0.16 -8.08 18.74
C GLY A 87 -0.29 -7.06 19.87
N PHE A 88 -1.43 -6.37 19.96
CA PHE A 88 -1.62 -5.35 21.00
C PHE A 88 -2.83 -5.63 21.88
N GLN A 89 -4.00 -5.90 21.32
CA GLN A 89 -5.22 -6.00 22.11
C GLN A 89 -5.33 -7.33 22.87
N VAL A 90 -4.89 -8.43 22.28
CA VAL A 90 -4.88 -9.74 22.98
C VAL A 90 -3.86 -9.75 24.13
N PRO A 91 -2.60 -9.31 23.96
CA PRO A 91 -1.66 -9.23 25.08
C PRO A 91 -2.13 -8.32 26.22
N ASP A 92 -2.75 -7.17 25.91
CA ASP A 92 -3.29 -6.26 26.92
C ASP A 92 -4.45 -6.90 27.69
N LEU A 93 -5.40 -7.53 26.98
CA LEU A 93 -6.48 -8.30 27.59
C LEU A 93 -5.94 -9.43 28.50
N LEU A 94 -4.95 -10.19 28.03
CA LEU A 94 -4.35 -11.27 28.81
C LEU A 94 -3.62 -10.75 30.04
N SER A 95 -2.88 -9.65 29.92
CA SER A 95 -2.20 -9.03 31.05
C SER A 95 -3.18 -8.60 32.14
N GLY A 96 -4.31 -7.99 31.74
CA GLY A 96 -5.36 -7.63 32.66
C GLY A 96 -6.03 -8.84 33.34
N ILE A 97 -6.36 -9.89 32.56
CA ILE A 97 -6.93 -11.12 33.12
C ILE A 97 -5.95 -11.78 34.11
N LEU A 98 -4.66 -11.90 33.74
CA LEU A 98 -3.64 -12.49 34.63
C LEU A 98 -3.45 -11.67 35.91
N PHE A 99 -3.48 -10.32 35.81
CA PHE A 99 -3.42 -9.44 36.98
C PHE A 99 -4.51 -9.77 38.00
N PHE A 100 -5.74 -10.00 37.54
CA PHE A 100 -6.84 -10.35 38.45
C PHE A 100 -6.87 -11.82 38.87
N VAL A 101 -6.61 -12.76 37.93
CA VAL A 101 -6.67 -14.22 38.23
C VAL A 101 -5.55 -14.66 39.17
N LEU A 102 -4.34 -14.15 38.99
CA LEU A 102 -3.19 -14.46 39.85
C LEU A 102 -3.17 -13.67 41.14
N GLY A 103 -4.14 -12.78 41.36
CA GLY A 103 -4.22 -11.99 42.57
C GLY A 103 -3.08 -10.96 42.74
N LEU A 104 -2.44 -10.56 41.65
CA LEU A 104 -1.33 -9.60 41.66
C LEU A 104 -1.72 -8.22 42.19
N PHE A 105 -3.03 -7.93 42.27
CA PHE A 105 -3.54 -6.74 42.92
C PHE A 105 -3.32 -6.69 44.44
N ASN A 106 -2.97 -7.81 45.06
CA ASN A 106 -2.63 -7.91 46.49
C ASN A 106 -1.13 -7.73 46.73
N ASP A 107 -0.30 -7.68 45.68
CA ASP A 107 1.15 -7.53 45.79
C ASP A 107 1.54 -6.06 45.86
N PRO A 108 2.10 -5.58 46.98
CA PRO A 108 2.52 -4.19 47.15
C PRO A 108 3.65 -3.79 46.19
N GLU A 109 4.49 -4.72 45.73
CA GLU A 109 5.56 -4.43 44.78
C GLU A 109 5.01 -4.10 43.40
N ILE A 110 3.89 -4.73 43.03
CA ILE A 110 3.22 -4.52 41.73
C ILE A 110 2.27 -3.32 41.76
N THR A 111 1.52 -3.17 42.85
CA THR A 111 0.50 -2.14 43.00
C THR A 111 1.04 -0.81 43.50
N GLY A 112 2.16 -0.81 44.20
CA GLY A 112 2.77 0.36 44.84
C GLY A 112 1.84 1.03 45.85
N ASP A 113 2.19 2.25 46.27
CA ASP A 113 1.44 3.05 47.26
C ASP A 113 -0.01 3.40 46.84
N ASN A 114 -0.31 3.29 45.53
CA ASN A 114 -1.60 3.67 44.92
C ASN A 114 -2.38 2.47 44.39
N ALA A 115 -2.42 1.35 45.09
CA ALA A 115 -3.05 0.09 44.68
C ALA A 115 -4.45 0.25 44.03
N LYS A 116 -5.30 1.15 44.56
CA LYS A 116 -6.63 1.40 44.00
C LYS A 116 -6.58 1.92 42.57
N TYR A 117 -5.67 2.86 42.26
CA TYR A 117 -5.55 3.42 40.90
C TYR A 117 -4.99 2.39 39.94
N THR A 118 -4.05 1.54 40.36
CA THR A 118 -3.50 0.44 39.56
C THR A 118 -4.57 -0.57 39.21
N ILE A 119 -5.39 -1.00 40.19
CA ILE A 119 -6.52 -1.91 39.99
C ILE A 119 -7.53 -1.32 38.98
N ILE A 120 -7.91 -0.07 39.15
CA ILE A 120 -8.82 0.62 38.24
C ILE A 120 -8.20 0.70 36.81
N ALA A 121 -6.93 1.02 36.72
CA ALA A 121 -6.23 1.14 35.44
C ALA A 121 -6.27 -0.19 34.66
N PHE A 122 -5.90 -1.32 35.29
CA PHE A 122 -5.98 -2.63 34.67
C PHE A 122 -7.41 -3.03 34.29
N ALA A 123 -8.39 -2.74 35.16
CA ALA A 123 -9.79 -3.04 34.85
C ALA A 123 -10.29 -2.26 33.61
N VAL A 124 -9.99 -0.96 33.56
CA VAL A 124 -10.43 -0.10 32.46
C VAL A 124 -9.72 -0.50 31.17
N SER A 125 -8.39 -0.71 31.17
CA SER A 125 -7.63 -1.16 30.01
C SER A 125 -8.16 -2.51 29.47
N THR A 126 -8.42 -3.47 30.36
CA THR A 126 -8.99 -4.77 29.98
C THR A 126 -10.35 -4.63 29.27
N LEU A 127 -11.23 -3.76 29.78
CA LEU A 127 -12.52 -3.48 29.17
C LEU A 127 -12.38 -2.84 27.78
N PHE A 128 -11.48 -1.89 27.63
CA PHE A 128 -11.21 -1.28 26.32
C PHE A 128 -10.62 -2.27 25.32
N SER A 129 -9.69 -3.13 25.74
CA SER A 129 -9.11 -4.15 24.88
C SER A 129 -10.17 -5.16 24.43
N LEU A 130 -11.08 -5.58 25.31
CA LEU A 130 -12.22 -6.42 24.94
C LEU A 130 -13.14 -5.69 23.94
N PHE A 131 -13.43 -4.42 24.17
CA PHE A 131 -14.22 -3.60 23.24
C PHE A 131 -13.57 -3.52 21.86
N TYR A 132 -12.26 -3.26 21.77
CA TYR A 132 -11.56 -3.22 20.48
C TYR A 132 -11.51 -4.57 19.79
N LEU A 133 -11.39 -5.68 20.53
CA LEU A 133 -11.46 -7.02 19.95
C LEU A 133 -12.83 -7.30 19.33
N VAL A 134 -13.91 -6.91 20.00
CA VAL A 134 -15.29 -7.05 19.47
C VAL A 134 -15.47 -6.15 18.25
N CYS A 135 -15.06 -4.88 18.31
CA CYS A 135 -15.13 -3.97 17.17
C CYS A 135 -14.29 -4.48 15.99
N GLY A 136 -13.08 -4.94 16.26
CA GLY A 136 -12.19 -5.49 15.23
C GLY A 136 -12.74 -6.75 14.57
N TYR A 137 -13.33 -7.65 15.34
CA TYR A 137 -14.00 -8.84 14.80
C TYR A 137 -15.15 -8.47 13.85
N ARG A 138 -15.99 -7.51 14.25
CA ARG A 138 -17.10 -7.02 13.40
C ARG A 138 -16.59 -6.27 12.17
N ALA A 139 -15.51 -5.52 12.32
CA ALA A 139 -14.88 -4.77 11.25
C ALA A 139 -14.22 -5.65 10.18
N LEU A 140 -13.94 -6.94 10.42
CA LEU A 140 -13.28 -7.85 9.47
C LEU A 140 -13.89 -7.87 8.07
N LYS A 141 -15.20 -7.58 7.96
CA LYS A 141 -15.92 -7.52 6.69
C LYS A 141 -15.48 -6.34 5.81
N ASP A 142 -15.07 -5.25 6.45
CA ASP A 142 -14.65 -4.01 5.79
C ASP A 142 -13.17 -4.05 5.36
N PHE A 143 -12.46 -5.15 5.65
CA PHE A 143 -11.06 -5.39 5.29
C PHE A 143 -10.95 -6.56 4.30
N PRO A 144 -11.34 -6.38 3.03
CA PRO A 144 -11.35 -7.46 2.04
C PRO A 144 -9.97 -7.81 1.52
N ALA A 145 -8.98 -6.91 1.64
CA ALA A 145 -7.67 -7.10 1.04
C ALA A 145 -6.88 -8.21 1.72
N ARG A 146 -6.48 -9.19 0.93
CA ARG A 146 -5.66 -10.32 1.39
C ARG A 146 -4.18 -9.95 1.36
N VAL A 147 -3.39 -10.59 2.21
CA VAL A 147 -1.94 -10.50 2.16
C VAL A 147 -1.46 -11.22 0.90
N VAL A 148 -0.79 -10.50 0.02
CA VAL A 148 -0.34 -11.01 -1.28
C VAL A 148 1.03 -11.70 -1.16
N GLY A 149 1.86 -11.27 -0.19
CA GLY A 149 3.20 -11.78 0.03
C GLY A 149 3.23 -13.15 0.70
N SER A 150 4.39 -13.80 0.62
CA SER A 150 4.63 -15.06 1.34
C SER A 150 4.84 -14.77 2.83
N TRP A 151 3.87 -15.15 3.66
CA TRP A 151 3.96 -15.02 5.11
C TRP A 151 5.16 -15.79 5.70
N VAL A 152 5.53 -16.93 5.08
CA VAL A 152 6.70 -17.72 5.49
C VAL A 152 7.99 -16.93 5.28
N ARG A 153 8.15 -16.32 4.10
CA ARG A 153 9.32 -15.47 3.82
C ARG A 153 9.38 -14.24 4.71
N ALA A 154 8.26 -13.59 4.95
CA ALA A 154 8.20 -12.43 5.84
C ALA A 154 8.56 -12.80 7.27
N LEU A 155 7.98 -13.89 7.80
CA LEU A 155 8.26 -14.39 9.14
C LEU A 155 9.73 -14.81 9.29
N SER A 156 10.27 -15.55 8.33
CA SER A 156 11.69 -15.93 8.35
C SER A 156 12.62 -14.71 8.31
N THR A 157 12.31 -13.70 7.50
CA THR A 157 13.08 -12.44 7.44
C THR A 157 13.04 -11.71 8.78
N LEU A 158 11.86 -11.64 9.41
CA LEU A 158 11.71 -11.03 10.74
C LEU A 158 12.50 -11.78 11.79
N ILE A 159 12.35 -13.11 11.88
CA ILE A 159 13.04 -13.93 12.86
C ILE A 159 14.56 -13.82 12.70
N VAL A 160 15.06 -13.95 11.48
CA VAL A 160 16.51 -13.83 11.21
C VAL A 160 17.01 -12.43 11.60
N GLY A 161 16.28 -11.38 11.25
CA GLY A 161 16.66 -10.02 11.61
C GLY A 161 16.64 -9.76 13.12
N LEU A 162 15.65 -10.30 13.86
CA LEU A 162 15.60 -10.21 15.32
C LEU A 162 16.72 -11.01 15.98
N ILE A 163 17.07 -12.18 15.45
CA ILE A 163 18.23 -12.95 15.92
C ILE A 163 19.53 -12.17 15.71
N ILE A 164 19.71 -11.56 14.54
CA ILE A 164 20.89 -10.72 14.26
C ILE A 164 20.93 -9.54 15.23
N SER A 165 19.82 -8.84 15.44
CA SER A 165 19.73 -7.75 16.41
C SER A 165 20.09 -8.21 17.82
N PHE A 166 19.54 -9.33 18.26
CA PHE A 166 19.83 -9.93 19.55
C PHE A 166 21.31 -10.27 19.71
N VAL A 167 21.91 -10.99 18.74
CA VAL A 167 23.31 -11.43 18.80
C VAL A 167 24.27 -10.25 18.83
N VAL A 168 24.01 -9.24 18.02
CA VAL A 168 24.84 -8.01 18.00
C VAL A 168 24.78 -7.29 19.35
N MET A 169 23.60 -7.08 19.90
CA MET A 169 23.44 -6.41 21.20
C MET A 169 24.05 -7.21 22.34
N TRP A 170 23.77 -8.52 22.39
CA TRP A 170 24.32 -9.42 23.40
C TRP A 170 25.84 -9.47 23.35
N GLY A 171 26.42 -9.62 22.15
CA GLY A 171 27.87 -9.64 21.94
C GLY A 171 28.55 -8.35 22.39
N VAL A 172 27.95 -7.20 22.06
CA VAL A 172 28.51 -5.89 22.47
C VAL A 172 28.44 -5.71 23.99
N LEU A 173 27.34 -6.08 24.65
CA LEU A 173 27.18 -5.98 26.13
C LEU A 173 28.17 -6.87 26.86
N VAL A 174 28.34 -8.13 26.45
CA VAL A 174 29.28 -9.05 27.05
C VAL A 174 30.74 -8.60 26.88
N LEU A 175 31.09 -8.06 25.70
CA LEU A 175 32.46 -7.65 25.41
C LEU A 175 32.84 -6.32 26.07
N GLN A 176 31.92 -5.36 26.20
CA GLN A 176 32.22 -4.00 26.70
C GLN A 176 32.09 -3.89 28.22
N GLU A 177 31.10 -4.53 28.82
CA GLU A 177 30.74 -4.25 30.21
C GLU A 177 31.12 -5.39 31.19
N HIS A 178 31.70 -6.52 30.73
CA HIS A 178 32.01 -7.70 31.54
C HIS A 178 30.83 -8.17 32.43
N GLN A 179 29.61 -7.94 31.92
CA GLN A 179 28.38 -8.27 32.62
C GLN A 179 28.06 -9.78 32.55
N ASP A 180 27.26 -10.26 33.47
CA ASP A 180 26.75 -11.63 33.45
C ASP A 180 26.00 -11.89 32.13
N SER A 181 26.46 -12.92 31.42
CA SER A 181 25.97 -13.30 30.10
C SER A 181 24.45 -13.52 30.05
N SER A 182 23.84 -14.00 31.14
CA SER A 182 22.41 -14.26 31.28
C SER A 182 21.58 -12.95 31.31
N ILE A 183 22.07 -11.97 32.07
CA ILE A 183 21.41 -10.66 32.19
C ILE A 183 21.50 -9.90 30.87
N ALA A 184 22.69 -9.90 30.27
CA ALA A 184 22.90 -9.31 28.93
C ALA A 184 22.01 -9.95 27.88
N ALA A 185 21.82 -11.29 27.91
CA ALA A 185 20.94 -12.01 27.00
C ALA A 185 19.46 -11.62 27.18
N ALA A 186 18.96 -11.59 28.42
CA ALA A 186 17.59 -11.18 28.71
C ALA A 186 17.31 -9.76 28.22
N TRP A 187 18.22 -8.84 28.56
CA TRP A 187 18.09 -7.43 28.12
C TRP A 187 18.08 -7.30 26.60
N SER A 188 19.00 -7.97 25.91
CA SER A 188 19.09 -7.95 24.44
C SER A 188 17.85 -8.54 23.78
N PHE A 189 17.27 -9.61 24.36
CA PHE A 189 16.04 -10.21 23.88
C PHE A 189 14.87 -9.24 23.93
N PHE A 190 14.63 -8.59 25.09
CA PHE A 190 13.52 -7.65 25.23
C PHE A 190 13.70 -6.43 24.35
N THR A 191 14.92 -5.92 24.23
CA THR A 191 15.19 -4.77 23.33
C THR A 191 15.00 -5.15 21.88
N ALA A 192 15.38 -6.37 21.46
CA ALA A 192 15.18 -6.84 20.09
C ALA A 192 13.69 -6.90 19.69
N ILE A 193 12.80 -7.23 20.61
CA ILE A 193 11.35 -7.24 20.35
C ILE A 193 10.67 -5.87 20.60
N GLY A 194 11.46 -4.83 20.82
CA GLY A 194 10.96 -3.44 20.93
C GLY A 194 10.52 -3.02 22.33
N LEU A 195 10.76 -3.85 23.35
CA LEU A 195 10.53 -3.48 24.73
C LEU A 195 11.80 -2.85 25.30
N SER A 196 11.66 -1.79 26.08
CA SER A 196 12.80 -1.14 26.74
C SER A 196 12.86 -1.58 28.19
N PRO A 197 13.84 -2.42 28.57
CA PRO A 197 13.97 -2.92 29.94
C PRO A 197 14.63 -1.87 30.86
N SER A 198 14.12 -0.65 30.87
CA SER A 198 14.61 0.44 31.73
C SER A 198 13.91 0.51 33.09
N GLU A 199 12.97 -0.41 33.37
CA GLU A 199 12.15 -0.43 34.59
C GLU A 199 11.98 -1.86 35.15
N PRO A 200 11.66 -2.05 36.45
CA PRO A 200 11.40 -3.34 37.03
C PRO A 200 10.45 -4.22 36.19
N PRO A 201 10.66 -5.52 36.06
CA PRO A 201 11.42 -6.43 36.94
C PRO A 201 12.91 -6.62 36.55
N PHE A 202 13.46 -5.80 35.68
CA PHE A 202 14.86 -5.92 35.28
C PHE A 202 15.78 -5.27 36.29
N PRO A 203 16.95 -5.89 36.61
CA PRO A 203 17.92 -5.30 37.53
C PRO A 203 18.32 -3.90 37.07
N THR A 204 18.18 -2.91 37.95
CA THR A 204 18.53 -1.50 37.69
C THR A 204 20.03 -1.27 37.45
N GLU A 205 20.84 -2.33 37.60
CA GLU A 205 22.31 -2.30 37.46
C GLU A 205 22.78 -2.33 35.99
N LEU A 206 21.89 -2.64 35.05
CA LEU A 206 22.25 -2.70 33.63
C LEU A 206 22.17 -1.30 33.00
N HIS A 207 23.19 -0.52 33.20
CA HIS A 207 23.37 0.76 32.50
C HIS A 207 23.92 0.50 31.09
N SER A 208 23.06 0.07 30.15
CA SER A 208 23.51 -0.07 28.77
C SER A 208 23.73 1.30 28.12
N PRO A 209 24.84 1.50 27.43
CA PRO A 209 25.08 2.72 26.69
C PRO A 209 23.92 3.07 25.75
N HIS A 210 23.53 4.34 25.71
CA HIS A 210 22.39 4.81 24.90
C HIS A 210 22.51 4.39 23.43
N PHE A 211 23.74 4.37 22.87
CA PHE A 211 23.97 3.99 21.48
C PHE A 211 23.60 2.53 21.18
N ILE A 212 23.81 1.59 22.13
CA ILE A 212 23.45 0.16 21.94
C ILE A 212 21.94 0.01 21.80
N ARG A 213 21.16 0.71 22.62
CA ARG A 213 19.69 0.74 22.52
C ARG A 213 19.22 1.28 21.17
N VAL A 214 19.87 2.35 20.68
CA VAL A 214 19.57 2.93 19.38
C VAL A 214 19.91 1.97 18.23
N ILE A 215 21.10 1.37 18.26
CA ILE A 215 21.52 0.40 17.23
C ILE A 215 20.60 -0.81 17.20
N GLY A 216 20.28 -1.40 18.35
CA GLY A 216 19.37 -2.52 18.44
C GLY A 216 17.97 -2.18 17.93
N GLY A 217 17.44 -1.02 18.32
CA GLY A 217 16.16 -0.51 17.83
C GLY A 217 16.15 -0.30 16.31
N ILE A 218 17.24 0.20 15.72
CA ILE A 218 17.36 0.37 14.26
C ILE A 218 17.39 -1.00 13.57
N LEU A 219 18.22 -1.94 14.04
CA LEU A 219 18.32 -3.29 13.44
C LEU A 219 16.98 -4.02 13.44
N SER A 220 16.31 -4.03 14.60
CA SER A 220 14.98 -4.64 14.72
C SER A 220 13.94 -3.98 13.84
N SER A 221 13.98 -2.63 13.72
CA SER A 221 13.08 -1.87 12.87
C SER A 221 13.31 -2.13 11.39
N VAL A 222 14.56 -2.27 10.95
CA VAL A 222 14.90 -2.66 9.57
C VAL A 222 14.39 -4.06 9.25
N ALA A 223 14.56 -5.02 10.16
CA ALA A 223 14.04 -6.38 10.00
C ALA A 223 12.51 -6.38 9.88
N LEU A 224 11.84 -5.62 10.72
CA LEU A 224 10.38 -5.46 10.69
C LEU A 224 9.92 -4.83 9.37
N PHE A 225 10.57 -3.75 8.96
CA PHE A 225 10.24 -3.07 7.69
C PHE A 225 10.40 -4.01 6.49
N ALA A 226 11.51 -4.77 6.44
CA ALA A 226 11.75 -5.75 5.38
C ALA A 226 10.69 -6.86 5.37
N ALA A 227 10.31 -7.39 6.53
CA ALA A 227 9.26 -8.40 6.65
C ALA A 227 7.90 -7.88 6.19
N ILE A 228 7.54 -6.66 6.57
CA ILE A 228 6.28 -6.04 6.17
C ILE A 228 6.30 -5.67 4.68
N ALA A 229 7.42 -5.21 4.14
CA ALA A 229 7.58 -4.97 2.71
C ALA A 229 7.36 -6.26 1.88
N ILE A 230 7.80 -7.42 2.38
CA ILE A 230 7.53 -8.72 1.77
C ILE A 230 6.04 -9.08 1.85
N LEU A 231 5.36 -8.80 2.97
CA LEU A 231 3.94 -9.10 3.15
C LEU A 231 3.03 -8.25 2.29
N PHE A 232 3.31 -6.95 2.24
CA PHE A 232 2.47 -5.96 1.57
C PHE A 232 3.04 -5.48 0.24
N GLY A 233 4.18 -6.06 -0.18
CA GLY A 233 4.78 -5.79 -1.47
C GLY A 233 3.79 -6.08 -2.59
N SER A 234 3.50 -5.07 -3.40
CA SER A 234 2.64 -5.21 -4.56
C SER A 234 3.22 -6.27 -5.50
N ARG A 235 2.48 -7.32 -5.82
CA ARG A 235 2.86 -8.16 -6.96
C ARG A 235 2.81 -7.29 -8.20
N ARG A 236 3.90 -7.24 -8.94
CA ARG A 236 3.84 -6.79 -10.34
C ARG A 236 2.82 -7.68 -11.01
N HIS A 237 1.81 -7.06 -11.61
CA HIS A 237 0.83 -7.82 -12.35
C HIS A 237 1.53 -8.44 -13.56
N ASP A 238 1.24 -9.73 -13.82
CA ASP A 238 1.83 -10.43 -14.94
C ASP A 238 1.35 -9.82 -16.27
N ALA A 239 2.16 -9.92 -17.30
CA ALA A 239 1.79 -9.47 -18.64
C ALA A 239 0.49 -10.16 -19.11
N ALA A 240 -0.29 -9.45 -19.95
CA ALA A 240 -1.52 -10.00 -20.49
C ALA A 240 -1.31 -11.35 -21.17
N THR A 241 -2.17 -12.29 -20.88
CA THR A 241 -2.18 -13.60 -21.55
C THR A 241 -2.61 -13.47 -23.00
N ALA A 242 -2.30 -14.47 -23.84
CA ALA A 242 -2.76 -14.48 -25.23
C ALA A 242 -4.30 -14.45 -25.33
N GLU A 243 -4.99 -15.12 -24.40
CA GLU A 243 -6.45 -15.13 -24.33
C GLU A 243 -7.02 -13.74 -24.00
N GLU A 244 -6.45 -13.05 -22.99
CA GLU A 244 -6.84 -11.67 -22.64
C GLU A 244 -6.62 -10.71 -23.81
N GLN A 245 -5.53 -10.88 -24.57
CA GLN A 245 -5.28 -10.06 -25.75
C GLN A 245 -6.30 -10.31 -26.88
N LEU A 246 -6.68 -11.57 -27.12
CA LEU A 246 -7.71 -11.91 -28.10
C LEU A 246 -9.07 -11.35 -27.67
N LEU A 247 -9.43 -11.49 -26.39
CA LEU A 247 -10.67 -10.93 -25.84
C LEU A 247 -10.69 -9.40 -25.95
N THR A 248 -9.58 -8.73 -25.59
CA THR A 248 -9.45 -7.27 -25.74
C THR A 248 -9.74 -6.84 -27.17
N ARG A 249 -9.18 -7.54 -28.18
CA ARG A 249 -9.43 -7.22 -29.59
C ARG A 249 -10.88 -7.46 -30.00
N LYS A 250 -11.49 -8.53 -29.51
CA LYS A 250 -12.91 -8.82 -29.76
C LYS A 250 -13.80 -7.70 -29.20
N LEU A 251 -13.52 -7.26 -27.97
CA LEU A 251 -14.28 -6.18 -27.31
C LEU A 251 -14.08 -4.82 -27.98
N LEU A 252 -12.93 -4.57 -28.59
CA LEU A 252 -12.66 -3.32 -29.33
C LEU A 252 -13.42 -3.24 -30.66
N LEU A 253 -13.76 -4.39 -31.24
CA LEU A 253 -14.39 -4.47 -32.57
C LEU A 253 -15.90 -4.62 -32.50
N ASN A 254 -16.46 -5.08 -31.37
CA ASN A 254 -17.86 -5.42 -31.24
C ASN A 254 -18.46 -4.97 -29.88
N PRO A 255 -19.17 -3.85 -29.79
CA PRO A 255 -19.26 -2.77 -30.80
C PRO A 255 -17.94 -2.01 -30.98
N PRO A 256 -17.72 -1.37 -32.13
CA PRO A 256 -16.51 -0.57 -32.31
C PRO A 256 -16.41 0.52 -31.24
N SER A 257 -15.27 0.60 -30.57
CA SER A 257 -15.05 1.62 -29.55
C SER A 257 -14.96 3.01 -30.19
N PRO A 258 -15.73 4.00 -29.72
CA PRO A 258 -15.58 5.36 -30.17
C PRO A 258 -14.34 6.06 -29.61
N ASP A 259 -13.70 5.48 -28.60
CA ASP A 259 -12.51 6.02 -27.96
C ASP A 259 -11.28 5.81 -28.85
N SER A 260 -10.62 6.90 -29.26
CA SER A 260 -9.42 6.89 -30.08
C SER A 260 -8.24 6.19 -29.42
N LEU A 261 -8.21 6.14 -28.07
CA LEU A 261 -7.16 5.54 -27.26
C LEU A 261 -7.42 4.07 -26.93
N ALA A 262 -8.60 3.57 -27.20
CA ALA A 262 -9.02 2.21 -26.81
C ALA A 262 -8.08 1.11 -27.35
N TYR A 263 -7.46 1.31 -28.54
CA TYR A 263 -6.51 0.38 -29.11
C TYR A 263 -5.27 0.13 -28.25
N PHE A 264 -4.86 1.11 -27.44
CA PHE A 264 -3.73 0.94 -26.51
C PHE A 264 -4.02 -0.04 -25.37
N SER A 265 -5.25 -0.46 -25.18
CA SER A 265 -5.61 -1.57 -24.27
C SER A 265 -5.05 -2.93 -24.73
N THR A 266 -4.64 -3.06 -26.00
CA THR A 266 -4.00 -4.27 -26.54
C THR A 266 -2.54 -4.43 -26.12
N ARG A 267 -1.99 -3.51 -25.33
CA ARG A 267 -0.61 -3.60 -24.85
C ARG A 267 -0.42 -4.81 -23.96
N TYR A 268 0.76 -5.47 -24.08
CA TYR A 268 1.11 -6.65 -23.30
C TYR A 268 1.26 -6.41 -21.79
N ASP A 269 1.52 -5.14 -21.38
CA ASP A 269 1.68 -4.75 -19.98
C ASP A 269 0.35 -4.36 -19.30
N ARG A 270 -0.77 -4.74 -19.89
CA ARG A 270 -2.12 -4.52 -19.39
C ARG A 270 -2.76 -5.84 -18.99
N SER A 271 -3.64 -5.76 -18.02
CA SER A 271 -4.53 -6.85 -17.64
C SER A 271 -5.95 -6.45 -17.87
N LEU A 272 -6.81 -7.44 -17.90
CA LEU A 272 -8.21 -7.28 -18.23
C LEU A 272 -9.09 -7.85 -17.12
N ILE A 273 -10.13 -7.13 -16.74
CA ILE A 273 -11.20 -7.66 -15.93
C ILE A 273 -12.51 -7.48 -16.67
N THR A 274 -13.22 -8.57 -16.86
CA THR A 274 -14.47 -8.61 -17.63
C THR A 274 -15.69 -8.40 -16.74
N SER A 275 -16.77 -7.96 -17.36
CA SER A 275 -18.13 -8.13 -16.82
C SER A 275 -18.49 -9.62 -16.73
N PRO A 276 -19.48 -10.01 -15.92
CA PRO A 276 -19.90 -11.42 -15.79
C PRO A 276 -20.40 -12.03 -17.10
N ASP A 277 -20.92 -11.22 -18.02
CA ASP A 277 -21.40 -11.63 -19.34
C ASP A 277 -20.32 -11.58 -20.43
N GLU A 278 -19.09 -11.21 -20.07
CA GLU A 278 -17.93 -11.05 -20.97
C GLU A 278 -18.13 -10.07 -22.14
N LYS A 279 -19.15 -9.21 -22.07
CA LYS A 279 -19.43 -8.22 -23.12
C LYS A 279 -18.69 -6.92 -22.92
N ALA A 280 -18.20 -6.64 -21.71
CA ALA A 280 -17.39 -5.49 -21.40
C ALA A 280 -16.20 -5.85 -20.53
N ALA A 281 -15.19 -4.97 -20.51
CA ALA A 281 -14.02 -5.16 -19.66
C ALA A 281 -13.35 -3.83 -19.31
N VAL A 282 -12.62 -3.81 -18.20
CA VAL A 282 -11.70 -2.73 -17.83
C VAL A 282 -10.26 -3.18 -18.05
N SER A 283 -9.53 -2.46 -18.89
CA SER A 283 -8.09 -2.64 -19.10
C SER A 283 -7.33 -1.82 -18.06
N PHE A 284 -6.43 -2.44 -17.30
CA PHE A 284 -5.73 -1.77 -16.21
C PHE A 284 -4.28 -2.22 -16.08
N ARG A 285 -3.52 -1.48 -15.29
CA ARG A 285 -2.18 -1.84 -14.84
C ARG A 285 -2.02 -1.47 -13.37
N VAL A 286 -1.29 -2.30 -12.62
CA VAL A 286 -0.95 -2.00 -11.23
C VAL A 286 0.48 -1.47 -11.16
N VAL A 287 0.63 -0.27 -10.59
CA VAL A 287 1.92 0.37 -10.35
C VAL A 287 1.92 0.89 -8.91
N ASP A 288 2.88 0.45 -8.11
CA ASP A 288 3.08 0.90 -6.73
C ASP A 288 1.80 0.86 -5.85
N GLY A 289 0.97 -0.17 -6.08
CA GLY A 289 -0.28 -0.35 -5.34
C GLY A 289 -1.45 0.50 -5.84
N VAL A 290 -1.30 1.19 -6.97
CA VAL A 290 -2.39 1.88 -7.67
C VAL A 290 -2.83 1.01 -8.85
N CYS A 291 -4.10 0.62 -8.87
CA CYS A 291 -4.75 -0.07 -9.99
C CYS A 291 -5.34 0.98 -10.92
N LEU A 292 -4.61 1.28 -11.99
CA LEU A 292 -4.94 2.37 -12.90
C LEU A 292 -5.58 1.80 -14.17
N ALA A 293 -6.85 2.12 -14.39
CA ALA A 293 -7.55 1.85 -15.64
C ALA A 293 -7.07 2.79 -16.75
N ALA A 294 -7.02 2.29 -17.96
CA ALA A 294 -6.51 2.99 -19.13
C ALA A 294 -7.64 3.24 -20.14
N GLY A 295 -8.14 4.46 -20.17
CA GLY A 295 -9.25 4.84 -21.04
C GLY A 295 -10.62 4.36 -20.53
N ASP A 296 -11.57 4.35 -21.41
CA ASP A 296 -12.92 3.88 -21.16
C ASP A 296 -12.97 2.36 -20.94
N PRO A 297 -14.00 1.83 -20.25
CA PRO A 297 -14.29 0.42 -20.32
C PRO A 297 -14.52 -0.03 -21.77
N LEU A 298 -14.04 -1.22 -22.11
CA LEU A 298 -14.13 -1.78 -23.45
C LEU A 298 -15.46 -2.52 -23.66
N GLY A 299 -15.89 -2.65 -24.91
CA GLY A 299 -17.05 -3.42 -25.30
C GLY A 299 -18.37 -2.70 -25.11
N ASP A 300 -19.44 -3.46 -24.80
CA ASP A 300 -20.81 -2.98 -24.73
C ASP A 300 -21.02 -1.99 -23.56
N PRO A 301 -21.44 -0.73 -23.83
CA PRO A 301 -21.69 0.26 -22.79
C PRO A 301 -22.76 -0.16 -21.76
N GLU A 302 -23.73 -1.02 -22.12
CA GLU A 302 -24.73 -1.54 -21.17
C GLU A 302 -24.09 -2.44 -20.10
N SER A 303 -22.99 -3.12 -20.42
CA SER A 303 -22.23 -3.99 -19.50
C SER A 303 -21.09 -3.27 -18.76
N TRP A 304 -20.81 -2.00 -19.07
CA TRP A 304 -19.76 -1.23 -18.40
C TRP A 304 -19.90 -1.13 -16.88
N PRO A 305 -21.09 -0.88 -16.31
CA PRO A 305 -21.24 -0.82 -14.86
C PRO A 305 -20.81 -2.10 -14.15
N ALA A 306 -21.13 -3.25 -14.74
CA ALA A 306 -20.75 -4.55 -14.18
C ALA A 306 -19.23 -4.82 -14.30
N ALA A 307 -18.60 -4.43 -15.41
CA ALA A 307 -17.15 -4.53 -15.58
C ALA A 307 -16.39 -3.63 -14.58
N VAL A 308 -16.85 -2.39 -14.40
CA VAL A 308 -16.26 -1.44 -13.45
C VAL A 308 -16.41 -1.92 -12.01
N GLU A 309 -17.56 -2.50 -11.65
CA GLU A 309 -17.78 -3.06 -10.32
C GLU A 309 -16.87 -4.27 -10.05
N ASN A 310 -16.73 -5.19 -11.02
CA ASN A 310 -15.81 -6.31 -10.91
C ASN A 310 -14.36 -5.86 -10.74
N TRP A 311 -13.95 -4.84 -11.51
CA TRP A 311 -12.62 -4.23 -11.40
C TRP A 311 -12.43 -3.57 -10.02
N ARG A 312 -13.45 -2.87 -9.50
CA ARG A 312 -13.44 -2.26 -8.16
C ARG A 312 -13.31 -3.33 -7.07
N GLU A 313 -14.10 -4.40 -7.15
CA GLU A 313 -14.03 -5.50 -6.18
C GLU A 313 -12.69 -6.21 -6.21
N HIS A 314 -12.16 -6.48 -7.41
CA HIS A 314 -10.84 -7.08 -7.56
C HIS A 314 -9.74 -6.21 -6.95
N SER A 315 -9.78 -4.92 -7.20
CA SER A 315 -8.81 -3.97 -6.63
C SER A 315 -8.91 -3.90 -5.10
N ARG A 316 -10.13 -3.89 -4.55
CA ARG A 316 -10.35 -3.93 -3.10
C ARG A 316 -9.83 -5.23 -2.46
N LYS A 317 -10.01 -6.38 -3.11
CA LYS A 317 -9.47 -7.68 -2.64
C LYS A 317 -7.95 -7.71 -2.58
N ASN A 318 -7.28 -6.90 -3.42
CA ASN A 318 -5.84 -6.79 -3.47
C ASN A 318 -5.28 -5.58 -2.68
N GLY A 319 -6.14 -4.74 -2.12
CA GLY A 319 -5.75 -3.54 -1.38
C GLY A 319 -5.14 -2.44 -2.26
N TRP A 320 -5.49 -2.41 -3.54
CA TRP A 320 -5.02 -1.40 -4.48
C TRP A 320 -5.91 -0.16 -4.45
N VAL A 321 -5.29 0.99 -4.62
CA VAL A 321 -5.98 2.27 -4.81
C VAL A 321 -6.46 2.35 -6.27
N LEU A 322 -7.72 2.72 -6.46
CA LEU A 322 -8.31 2.86 -7.79
C LEU A 322 -7.98 4.19 -8.44
N GLY A 323 -7.73 4.17 -9.73
CA GLY A 323 -7.61 5.34 -10.59
C GLY A 323 -7.98 4.99 -12.02
N ALA A 324 -8.41 5.97 -12.80
CA ALA A 324 -8.58 5.86 -14.23
C ALA A 324 -7.94 7.08 -14.92
N ALA A 325 -7.32 6.89 -16.04
CA ALA A 325 -6.65 7.96 -16.78
C ALA A 325 -7.05 7.97 -18.24
N SER A 326 -7.14 9.17 -18.83
CA SER A 326 -7.48 9.40 -20.25
C SER A 326 -8.83 8.79 -20.63
N VAL A 327 -9.84 9.05 -19.81
CA VAL A 327 -11.23 8.61 -20.04
C VAL A 327 -12.00 9.66 -20.80
N SER A 328 -12.87 9.24 -21.69
CA SER A 328 -13.84 10.11 -22.35
C SER A 328 -14.93 10.58 -21.37
N GLU A 329 -15.81 11.46 -21.82
CA GLU A 329 -16.98 11.88 -21.02
C GLU A 329 -17.89 10.68 -20.69
N ALA A 330 -18.05 9.73 -21.61
CA ALA A 330 -18.87 8.53 -21.41
C ALA A 330 -18.24 7.59 -20.35
N GLY A 331 -16.94 7.32 -20.47
CA GLY A 331 -16.18 6.55 -19.47
C GLY A 331 -16.16 7.22 -18.11
N ALA A 332 -15.98 8.55 -18.07
CA ALA A 332 -16.03 9.33 -16.83
C ALA A 332 -17.36 9.17 -16.11
N LYS A 333 -18.50 9.17 -16.82
CA LYS A 333 -19.83 8.90 -16.26
C LYS A 333 -19.93 7.48 -15.66
N ALA A 334 -19.38 6.48 -16.36
CA ALA A 334 -19.39 5.10 -15.87
C ALA A 334 -18.56 4.94 -14.58
N TYR A 335 -17.35 5.52 -14.54
CA TYR A 335 -16.52 5.49 -13.32
C TYR A 335 -17.11 6.33 -12.17
N ALA A 336 -17.72 7.49 -12.48
CA ALA A 336 -18.40 8.32 -11.49
C ALA A 336 -19.60 7.59 -10.85
N ALA A 337 -20.37 6.84 -11.63
CA ALA A 337 -21.46 6.01 -11.14
C ALA A 337 -20.98 4.93 -10.14
N ALA A 338 -19.73 4.47 -10.28
CA ALA A 338 -19.07 3.58 -9.34
C ALA A 338 -18.45 4.31 -8.12
N GLY A 339 -18.71 5.63 -7.95
CA GLY A 339 -18.26 6.42 -6.80
C GLY A 339 -16.88 7.06 -6.96
N MET A 340 -16.32 7.13 -8.16
CA MET A 340 -15.03 7.79 -8.41
C MET A 340 -15.23 9.29 -8.67
N SER A 341 -14.29 10.12 -8.18
CA SER A 341 -14.26 11.55 -8.49
C SER A 341 -13.62 11.79 -9.85
N VAL A 342 -14.21 12.68 -10.65
CA VAL A 342 -13.73 13.02 -11.99
C VAL A 342 -13.03 14.37 -11.96
N ILE A 343 -11.87 14.45 -12.62
CA ILE A 343 -11.10 15.68 -12.83
C ILE A 343 -10.84 15.82 -14.34
N THR A 344 -11.29 16.91 -14.93
CA THR A 344 -10.99 17.23 -16.32
C THR A 344 -9.52 17.65 -16.46
N LEU A 345 -8.77 16.96 -17.32
CA LEU A 345 -7.35 17.24 -17.56
C LEU A 345 -7.11 18.10 -18.82
N GLY A 346 -8.02 18.07 -19.79
CA GLY A 346 -7.92 18.77 -21.04
C GLY A 346 -8.98 18.30 -22.02
N ASP A 347 -8.88 18.82 -23.23
CA ASP A 347 -9.76 18.49 -24.34
C ASP A 347 -9.04 17.60 -25.36
N GLU A 348 -9.77 16.69 -26.00
CA GLU A 348 -9.27 15.86 -27.08
C GLU A 348 -9.58 16.51 -28.41
N ALA A 349 -8.55 16.70 -29.26
CA ALA A 349 -8.72 17.17 -30.61
C ALA A 349 -9.07 16.01 -31.54
N VAL A 350 -10.30 15.93 -32.00
CA VAL A 350 -10.76 14.91 -32.92
C VAL A 350 -10.72 15.46 -34.35
N VAL A 351 -9.99 14.74 -35.23
CA VAL A 351 -9.88 15.09 -36.65
C VAL A 351 -10.63 14.07 -37.49
N ASP A 352 -11.66 14.51 -38.20
CA ASP A 352 -12.33 13.71 -39.23
C ASP A 352 -11.41 13.56 -40.45
N ALA A 353 -10.74 12.42 -40.56
CA ALA A 353 -9.76 12.17 -41.60
C ALA A 353 -10.38 12.08 -43.00
N GLU A 354 -11.66 11.69 -43.13
CA GLU A 354 -12.35 11.60 -44.43
C GLU A 354 -12.66 12.98 -45.01
N ASN A 355 -13.01 13.91 -44.13
CA ASN A 355 -13.33 15.28 -44.51
C ASN A 355 -12.18 16.28 -44.26
N PHE A 356 -10.99 15.79 -43.90
CA PHE A 356 -9.81 16.62 -43.67
C PHE A 356 -9.21 17.10 -45.01
N HIS A 357 -9.39 18.36 -45.31
CA HIS A 357 -8.78 19.01 -46.49
C HIS A 357 -7.84 20.13 -46.04
N LEU A 358 -6.54 19.94 -46.25
CA LEU A 358 -5.50 20.92 -45.89
C LEU A 358 -5.76 22.32 -46.52
N LYS A 359 -6.49 22.38 -47.67
CA LYS A 359 -6.88 23.63 -48.29
C LYS A 359 -7.75 24.50 -47.39
N ASN A 360 -8.56 23.88 -46.54
CA ASN A 360 -9.49 24.56 -45.64
C ASN A 360 -8.88 24.94 -44.29
N MET A 361 -7.59 24.59 -44.06
CA MET A 361 -6.87 24.80 -42.80
C MET A 361 -5.60 25.64 -43.02
N PRO A 362 -5.72 26.96 -43.14
CA PRO A 362 -4.57 27.83 -43.45
C PRO A 362 -3.51 27.83 -42.38
N GLU A 363 -3.88 27.69 -41.09
CA GLU A 363 -2.94 27.64 -39.96
C GLU A 363 -2.12 26.36 -40.01
N VAL A 364 -2.75 25.20 -40.14
CA VAL A 364 -2.06 23.90 -40.27
C VAL A 364 -1.11 23.89 -41.46
N ARG A 365 -1.55 24.48 -42.60
CA ARG A 365 -0.71 24.59 -43.77
C ARG A 365 0.52 25.46 -43.55
N LYS A 366 0.40 26.53 -42.75
CA LYS A 366 1.51 27.41 -42.37
C LYS A 366 2.52 26.65 -41.48
N GLU A 367 2.01 25.92 -40.53
CA GLU A 367 2.87 25.10 -39.62
C GLU A 367 3.64 23.99 -40.36
N ILE A 368 3.03 23.36 -41.36
CA ILE A 368 3.69 22.32 -42.18
C ILE A 368 4.75 22.92 -43.13
N ALA A 369 4.67 24.18 -43.48
CA ALA A 369 5.60 24.82 -44.42
C ALA A 369 7.03 24.88 -43.90
N GLY A 370 7.22 25.08 -42.60
CA GLY A 370 8.54 25.12 -41.94
C GLY A 370 9.30 23.81 -42.08
N PRO A 371 8.79 22.68 -41.54
CA PRO A 371 9.41 21.36 -41.70
C PRO A 371 9.66 20.97 -43.17
N ARG A 372 8.73 21.23 -44.08
CA ARG A 372 8.92 21.00 -45.52
C ARG A 372 10.13 21.73 -46.10
N LYS A 373 10.29 23.01 -45.76
CA LYS A 373 11.44 23.81 -46.19
C LYS A 373 12.76 23.28 -45.60
N ALA A 374 12.71 22.71 -44.42
CA ALA A 374 13.88 22.07 -43.75
C ALA A 374 14.19 20.66 -44.28
N GLY A 375 13.47 20.17 -45.30
CA GLY A 375 13.72 18.88 -45.95
C GLY A 375 13.12 17.65 -45.25
N TYR A 376 12.24 17.86 -44.26
CA TYR A 376 11.57 16.73 -43.61
C TYR A 376 10.54 16.09 -44.55
N THR A 377 10.53 14.76 -44.56
CA THR A 377 9.56 13.92 -45.27
C THR A 377 8.80 13.03 -44.28
N VAL A 378 7.57 12.69 -44.61
CA VAL A 378 6.72 11.80 -43.80
C VAL A 378 6.44 10.54 -44.58
N ARG A 379 6.69 9.38 -43.95
CA ARG A 379 6.33 8.07 -44.47
C ARG A 379 5.35 7.40 -43.50
N VAL A 380 4.23 6.91 -44.02
CA VAL A 380 3.23 6.15 -43.24
C VAL A 380 3.22 4.73 -43.73
N GLN A 381 3.47 3.79 -42.85
CA GLN A 381 3.44 2.37 -43.19
C GLN A 381 3.03 1.52 -41.98
N ARG A 382 2.54 0.31 -42.23
CA ARG A 382 2.20 -0.63 -41.17
C ARG A 382 3.48 -1.15 -40.51
N GLN A 383 3.47 -1.29 -39.18
CA GLN A 383 4.63 -1.81 -38.42
C GLN A 383 5.08 -3.19 -38.93
N SER A 384 4.14 -4.05 -39.31
CA SER A 384 4.44 -5.37 -39.90
C SER A 384 5.21 -5.32 -41.22
N GLN A 385 5.27 -4.17 -41.87
CA GLN A 385 6.00 -3.94 -43.13
C GLN A 385 7.37 -3.31 -42.91
N ILE A 386 7.71 -2.94 -41.65
CA ILE A 386 9.00 -2.37 -41.31
C ILE A 386 10.00 -3.51 -41.06
N PRO A 387 11.16 -3.56 -41.71
CA PRO A 387 12.21 -4.52 -41.41
C PRO A 387 12.64 -4.45 -39.93
N ALA A 388 12.97 -5.60 -39.35
CA ALA A 388 13.33 -5.68 -37.93
C ALA A 388 14.50 -4.77 -37.56
N GLU A 389 15.51 -4.63 -38.44
CA GLU A 389 16.67 -3.76 -38.24
C GLU A 389 16.25 -2.27 -38.22
N GLU A 390 15.36 -1.86 -39.13
CA GLU A 390 14.84 -0.50 -39.15
C GLU A 390 13.99 -0.21 -37.92
N LEU A 391 13.19 -1.17 -37.45
CA LEU A 391 12.39 -1.07 -36.24
C LEU A 391 13.27 -0.91 -35.00
N GLN A 392 14.38 -1.66 -34.92
CA GLN A 392 15.35 -1.55 -33.86
C GLN A 392 16.04 -0.17 -33.87
N HIS A 393 16.42 0.31 -35.03
CA HIS A 393 17.01 1.64 -35.20
C HIS A 393 16.05 2.76 -34.78
N LEU A 394 14.79 2.68 -35.20
CA LEU A 394 13.74 3.62 -34.77
C LEU A 394 13.53 3.61 -33.24
N SER A 395 13.60 2.44 -32.61
CA SER A 395 13.52 2.30 -31.16
C SER A 395 14.70 2.98 -30.47
N GLN A 396 15.92 2.79 -30.96
CA GLN A 396 17.13 3.46 -30.42
C GLN A 396 17.06 4.98 -30.59
N LEU A 397 16.60 5.47 -31.74
CA LEU A 397 16.40 6.90 -31.97
C LEU A 397 15.36 7.48 -31.01
N ALA A 398 14.25 6.79 -30.80
CA ALA A 398 13.21 7.20 -29.87
C ALA A 398 13.71 7.25 -28.42
N GLU A 399 14.55 6.29 -28.01
CA GLU A 399 15.18 6.27 -26.68
C GLU A 399 16.20 7.41 -26.53
N ALA A 400 17.03 7.64 -27.53
CA ALA A 400 18.02 8.73 -27.52
C ALA A 400 17.35 10.12 -27.49
N TRP A 401 16.23 10.28 -28.19
CA TRP A 401 15.45 11.52 -28.22
C TRP A 401 14.67 11.76 -26.92
N ARG A 402 14.29 10.69 -26.24
CA ARG A 402 13.57 10.75 -24.95
C ARG A 402 14.51 11.24 -23.86
N ARG A 403 14.25 12.39 -23.30
CA ARG A 403 14.98 12.93 -22.15
C ARG A 403 14.37 12.40 -20.84
N GLY A 404 14.78 11.20 -20.40
CA GLY A 404 14.33 10.57 -19.15
C GLY A 404 13.46 9.34 -19.34
N ASP A 405 12.82 8.88 -18.26
CA ASP A 405 11.99 7.68 -18.25
C ASP A 405 10.73 7.82 -19.10
N GLU A 406 10.24 6.69 -19.61
CA GLU A 406 8.99 6.65 -20.36
C GLU A 406 7.81 6.92 -19.45
N ARG A 407 7.07 8.01 -19.71
CA ARG A 407 5.94 8.47 -18.90
C ARG A 407 4.57 8.15 -19.50
N GLY A 408 4.53 7.54 -20.68
CA GLY A 408 3.28 7.20 -21.39
C GLY A 408 2.53 6.06 -20.71
N PHE A 409 1.45 6.38 -19.99
CA PHE A 409 0.57 5.36 -19.41
C PHE A 409 -0.45 4.85 -20.44
N THR A 410 -1.20 5.75 -21.05
CA THR A 410 -2.25 5.43 -22.03
C THR A 410 -1.71 5.29 -23.44
N MET A 411 -0.71 6.09 -23.80
CA MET A 411 -0.05 6.06 -25.11
C MET A 411 1.43 5.78 -24.92
N ARG A 412 1.96 4.81 -25.64
CA ARG A 412 3.39 4.53 -25.71
C ARG A 412 3.87 4.71 -27.14
N LEU A 413 4.81 5.60 -27.34
CA LEU A 413 5.40 5.87 -28.66
C LEU A 413 6.41 4.80 -29.11
N ALA A 414 6.92 3.95 -28.17
CA ALA A 414 7.87 2.91 -28.51
C ALA A 414 7.18 1.72 -29.20
N ALA A 415 7.60 1.41 -30.38
CA ALA A 415 7.08 0.31 -31.24
C ALA A 415 7.09 -1.09 -30.59
N SER A 416 7.93 -1.30 -29.57
CA SER A 416 8.08 -2.58 -28.88
C SER A 416 6.93 -2.95 -27.93
N ALA A 417 5.99 -2.04 -27.66
CA ALA A 417 4.93 -2.25 -26.68
C ALA A 417 3.64 -2.85 -27.25
N ILE A 418 3.44 -2.80 -28.55
CA ILE A 418 2.29 -3.38 -29.22
C ILE A 418 2.73 -4.70 -29.86
N PRO A 419 2.19 -5.86 -29.43
CA PRO A 419 2.57 -7.12 -30.03
C PRO A 419 2.26 -7.11 -31.53
N VAL A 420 3.24 -7.38 -32.35
CA VAL A 420 3.02 -7.71 -33.77
C VAL A 420 2.30 -9.05 -33.79
N THR A 421 0.98 -9.02 -33.80
CA THR A 421 0.22 -10.26 -33.96
C THR A 421 0.33 -10.71 -35.39
N ARG A 422 1.00 -11.83 -35.63
CA ARG A 422 0.72 -12.63 -36.83
C ARG A 422 -0.76 -13.01 -36.68
N VAL A 423 -1.60 -12.44 -37.53
CA VAL A 423 -2.92 -12.99 -37.78
C VAL A 423 -2.64 -14.34 -38.37
N LEU A 424 -2.87 -15.41 -37.60
CA LEU A 424 -2.97 -16.74 -38.16
C LEU A 424 -4.20 -16.72 -39.08
N SER A 425 -3.94 -16.68 -40.38
CA SER A 425 -4.90 -16.88 -41.43
C SER A 425 -5.46 -18.29 -41.36
#